data_3983d7203dcb06caa064492f72e7ac5c
#
_entry.id   3983d7203dcb06caa064492f72e7ac5c
#
_cell.length_a   1.000
_cell.length_b   1.000
_cell.length_c   1.000
_cell.angle_alpha   90.00
_cell.angle_beta   90.00
_cell.angle_gamma   90.00
#
_symmetry.space_group_name_H-M   'P 1'
#
loop_
_entity.id
_entity.type
_entity.pdbx_description
1 polymer ?
#
loop_
_entity_poly.entity_id
_entity_poly.type
_entity_poly.pdbx_seq_one_letter_code
_entity_poly.pdbx_strand_id
1 'polypeptide(L)'
;MDSVKEYLATPYGIMLNAPSYTVPDDDIGFITRVYPGVKENGAIFSHPNPWAWAAECVLGRGNRAMEYYNSLCPYNQNDMIEIREAEPYSYCQFIMGKDHTAYGRARHPFKTGSGGWSYFSATRYMFGIRPDFDELD
;
A
#
# COMPACT_ATOMS: atom_id res chain seq x y z
N MET A 1 5.30 -9.76 10.34
CA MET A 1 4.60 -9.66 9.03
C MET A 1 3.35 -10.54 8.92
N ASP A 2 3.17 -11.60 9.72
CA ASP A 2 1.97 -12.44 9.62
C ASP A 2 0.70 -11.67 10.00
N SER A 3 0.75 -10.84 11.05
CA SER A 3 -0.34 -9.91 11.42
C SER A 3 -0.71 -8.93 10.28
N VAL A 4 0.26 -8.49 9.47
CA VAL A 4 -0.02 -7.65 8.29
C VAL A 4 -0.89 -8.42 7.29
N LYS A 5 -0.54 -9.68 7.02
CA LYS A 5 -1.35 -10.53 6.13
C LYS A 5 -2.75 -10.75 6.67
N GLU A 6 -2.86 -11.04 7.95
CA GLU A 6 -4.12 -11.42 8.60
C GLU A 6 -5.09 -10.24 8.72
N TYR A 7 -4.60 -9.06 9.14
CA TYR A 7 -5.46 -7.94 9.51
C TYR A 7 -5.48 -6.80 8.48
N LEU A 8 -4.38 -6.58 7.76
CA LEU A 8 -4.21 -5.38 6.94
C LEU A 8 -4.25 -5.63 5.44
N ALA A 9 -3.91 -6.85 4.97
CA ALA A 9 -3.87 -7.15 3.54
C ALA A 9 -5.27 -7.14 2.92
N THR A 10 -5.38 -6.55 1.73
CA THR A 10 -6.61 -6.44 0.95
C THR A 10 -6.33 -6.71 -0.53
N PRO A 11 -7.33 -6.90 -1.37
CA PRO A 11 -7.14 -6.97 -2.82
C PRO A 11 -6.57 -5.70 -3.46
N TYR A 12 -6.61 -4.57 -2.75
CA TYR A 12 -6.18 -3.26 -3.24
C TYR A 12 -4.84 -2.79 -2.66
N GLY A 13 -4.18 -3.60 -1.84
CA GLY A 13 -2.96 -3.29 -1.11
C GLY A 13 -3.12 -3.48 0.40
N ILE A 14 -2.23 -2.88 1.18
CA ILE A 14 -2.15 -3.05 2.64
C ILE A 14 -2.64 -1.77 3.33
N MET A 15 -3.61 -1.92 4.24
CA MET A 15 -4.10 -0.83 5.09
C MET A 15 -3.04 -0.39 6.10
N LEU A 16 -3.07 0.87 6.50
CA LEU A 16 -2.16 1.40 7.53
C LEU A 16 -2.45 0.85 8.92
N ASN A 17 -3.72 0.75 9.26
CA ASN A 17 -4.20 0.18 10.52
C ASN A 17 -5.58 -0.45 10.33
N ALA A 18 -5.94 -1.34 11.24
CA ALA A 18 -7.28 -1.92 11.36
C ALA A 18 -7.53 -2.34 12.83
N PRO A 19 -8.73 -2.07 13.37
CA PRO A 19 -9.78 -1.25 12.77
C PRO A 19 -9.40 0.23 12.70
N SER A 20 -10.15 1.01 11.91
CA SER A 20 -10.02 2.46 11.92
C SER A 20 -10.52 3.06 13.23
N TYR A 21 -9.98 4.21 13.62
CA TYR A 21 -10.52 4.98 14.74
C TYR A 21 -11.89 5.56 14.37
N THR A 22 -12.85 5.42 15.27
CA THR A 22 -14.23 5.87 15.06
C THR A 22 -14.63 7.04 15.97
N VAL A 23 -13.80 7.31 16.98
CA VAL A 23 -14.02 8.39 17.95
C VAL A 23 -12.75 9.24 18.02
N PRO A 24 -12.86 10.58 18.00
CA PRO A 24 -11.73 11.46 18.23
C PRO A 24 -11.08 11.20 19.61
N ASP A 25 -9.76 11.15 19.63
CA ASP A 25 -8.94 10.96 20.83
C ASP A 25 -7.73 11.90 20.73
N ASP A 26 -7.66 12.87 21.65
CA ASP A 26 -6.63 13.89 21.62
C ASP A 26 -5.26 13.38 22.10
N ASP A 27 -5.21 12.29 22.85
CA ASP A 27 -3.96 11.64 23.27
C ASP A 27 -3.30 10.92 22.09
N ILE A 28 -4.12 10.36 21.17
CA ILE A 28 -3.62 9.73 19.94
C ILE A 28 -3.37 10.79 18.85
N GLY A 29 -4.21 11.82 18.79
CA GLY A 29 -4.05 12.96 17.91
C GLY A 29 -4.93 12.97 16.67
N PHE A 30 -4.53 13.79 15.69
CA PHE A 30 -5.36 14.16 14.54
C PHE A 30 -5.85 12.98 13.69
N ILE A 31 -5.12 11.89 13.63
CA ILE A 31 -5.50 10.69 12.86
C ILE A 31 -6.91 10.19 13.25
N THR A 32 -7.29 10.29 14.52
CA THR A 32 -8.58 9.85 15.03
C THR A 32 -9.75 10.73 14.59
N ARG A 33 -9.45 11.92 14.07
CA ARG A 33 -10.45 12.87 13.53
C ARG A 33 -10.67 12.71 12.03
N VAL A 34 -9.82 11.92 11.35
CA VAL A 34 -9.98 11.56 9.94
C VAL A 34 -11.09 10.51 9.83
N TYR A 35 -11.93 10.61 8.81
CA TYR A 35 -13.01 9.64 8.61
C TYR A 35 -12.46 8.21 8.47
N PRO A 36 -13.12 7.20 9.08
CA PRO A 36 -12.70 5.80 8.99
C PRO A 36 -12.49 5.33 7.54
N GLY A 37 -11.36 4.65 7.30
CA GLY A 37 -10.97 4.17 5.98
C GLY A 37 -10.40 5.25 5.03
N VAL A 38 -10.12 6.47 5.54
CA VAL A 38 -9.57 7.58 4.75
C VAL A 38 -8.17 7.92 5.23
N LYS A 39 -7.25 8.16 4.28
CA LYS A 39 -5.86 8.58 4.55
C LYS A 39 -5.20 7.70 5.62
N GLU A 40 -4.65 8.33 6.66
CA GLU A 40 -3.92 7.65 7.73
C GLU A 40 -4.83 6.81 8.64
N ASN A 41 -6.14 7.04 8.62
CA ASN A 41 -7.09 6.32 9.45
C ASN A 41 -7.68 5.10 8.71
N GLY A 42 -6.88 4.05 8.57
CA GLY A 42 -7.33 2.76 8.02
C GLY A 42 -7.44 2.67 6.50
N ALA A 43 -6.98 3.68 5.74
CA ALA A 43 -6.88 3.55 4.30
C ALA A 43 -5.68 2.70 3.86
N ILE A 44 -5.70 2.27 2.60
CA ILE A 44 -4.57 1.69 1.90
C ILE A 44 -3.73 2.84 1.36
N PHE A 45 -2.78 3.31 2.15
CA PHE A 45 -1.91 4.42 1.77
C PHE A 45 -0.79 3.90 0.87
N SER A 46 -0.74 4.36 -0.38
CA SER A 46 0.11 3.73 -1.40
C SER A 46 1.60 3.89 -1.13
N HIS A 47 2.02 5.01 -0.52
CA HIS A 47 3.43 5.35 -0.32
C HIS A 47 4.21 4.31 0.52
N PRO A 48 3.74 3.85 1.71
CA PRO A 48 4.46 2.87 2.53
C PRO A 48 4.23 1.41 2.11
N ASN A 49 3.30 1.13 1.22
CA ASN A 49 3.02 -0.25 0.79
C ASN A 49 4.27 -0.97 0.24
N PRO A 50 5.14 -0.34 -0.58
CA PRO A 50 6.40 -0.92 -1.04
C PRO A 50 7.33 -1.42 0.06
N TRP A 51 7.27 -0.83 1.24
CA TRP A 51 8.08 -1.26 2.38
C TRP A 51 7.66 -2.62 2.91
N ALA A 52 6.38 -2.97 2.77
CA ALA A 52 5.88 -4.26 3.22
C ALA A 52 6.40 -5.41 2.35
N TRP A 53 6.39 -5.28 1.01
CA TRP A 53 6.97 -6.34 0.18
C TRP A 53 8.49 -6.37 0.24
N ALA A 54 9.17 -5.24 0.43
CA ALA A 54 10.60 -5.23 0.72
C ALA A 54 10.92 -6.01 2.02
N ALA A 55 10.12 -5.80 3.07
CA ALA A 55 10.26 -6.54 4.34
C ALA A 55 10.02 -8.06 4.16
N GLU A 56 9.03 -8.45 3.35
CA GLU A 56 8.81 -9.88 3.05
C GLU A 56 9.98 -10.48 2.25
N CYS A 57 10.59 -9.72 1.34
CA CYS A 57 11.81 -10.15 0.64
C CYS A 57 12.98 -10.38 1.62
N VAL A 58 13.19 -9.46 2.55
CA VAL A 58 14.22 -9.59 3.60
C VAL A 58 13.99 -10.83 4.47
N LEU A 59 12.74 -11.20 4.68
CA LEU A 59 12.34 -12.41 5.42
C LEU A 59 12.38 -13.69 4.56
N GLY A 60 12.83 -13.63 3.29
CA GLY A 60 12.85 -14.77 2.38
C GLY A 60 11.47 -15.23 1.90
N ARG A 61 10.45 -14.38 2.00
CA ARG A 61 9.04 -14.70 1.66
C ARG A 61 8.64 -14.11 0.30
N GLY A 62 9.38 -14.44 -0.76
CA GLY A 62 9.21 -13.86 -2.10
C GLY A 62 7.80 -13.97 -2.68
N ASN A 63 7.10 -15.10 -2.48
CA ASN A 63 5.72 -15.26 -2.94
C ASN A 63 4.77 -14.24 -2.30
N ARG A 64 4.93 -13.96 -1.00
CA ARG A 64 4.12 -12.97 -0.29
C ARG A 64 4.48 -11.55 -0.72
N ALA A 65 5.76 -11.28 -0.96
CA ALA A 65 6.20 -10.01 -1.52
C ALA A 65 5.54 -9.74 -2.88
N MET A 66 5.49 -10.74 -3.75
CA MET A 66 4.81 -10.66 -5.05
C MET A 66 3.30 -10.45 -4.90
N GLU A 67 2.66 -11.13 -3.94
CA GLU A 67 1.24 -10.96 -3.60
C GLU A 67 0.92 -9.50 -3.24
N TYR A 68 1.73 -8.90 -2.36
CA TYR A 68 1.58 -7.51 -1.94
C TYR A 68 1.85 -6.51 -3.08
N TYR A 69 2.92 -6.73 -3.84
CA TYR A 69 3.21 -5.93 -5.03
C TYR A 69 2.03 -5.93 -6.00
N ASN A 70 1.52 -7.12 -6.35
CA ASN A 70 0.42 -7.28 -7.29
C ASN A 70 -0.88 -6.64 -6.80
N SER A 71 -1.16 -6.68 -5.50
CA SER A 71 -2.39 -6.10 -4.93
C SER A 71 -2.43 -4.58 -5.05
N LEU A 72 -1.28 -3.89 -4.99
CA LEU A 72 -1.22 -2.44 -5.13
C LEU A 72 -1.00 -1.98 -6.58
N CYS A 73 -0.42 -2.83 -7.43
CA CYS A 73 -0.05 -2.46 -8.80
C CYS A 73 -1.28 -1.95 -9.58
N PRO A 74 -1.26 -0.72 -10.10
CA PRO A 74 -2.43 -0.13 -10.76
C PRO A 74 -2.95 -0.97 -11.95
N TYR A 75 -2.05 -1.51 -12.74
CA TYR A 75 -2.39 -2.36 -13.88
C TYR A 75 -3.20 -3.60 -13.48
N ASN A 76 -2.83 -4.25 -12.38
CA ASN A 76 -3.51 -5.45 -11.89
C ASN A 76 -4.89 -5.16 -11.27
N GLN A 77 -5.19 -3.88 -11.03
CA GLN A 77 -6.51 -3.43 -10.56
C GLN A 77 -7.44 -2.96 -11.69
N ASN A 78 -7.03 -3.15 -12.94
CA ASN A 78 -7.82 -2.70 -14.10
C ASN A 78 -9.17 -3.42 -14.23
N ASP A 79 -9.24 -4.69 -13.84
CA ASP A 79 -10.50 -5.45 -13.83
C ASP A 79 -11.50 -4.92 -12.77
N MET A 80 -11.02 -4.08 -11.85
CA MET A 80 -11.81 -3.43 -10.81
C MET A 80 -11.97 -1.92 -11.06
N ILE A 81 -11.84 -1.47 -12.33
CA ILE A 81 -11.80 -0.05 -12.68
C ILE A 81 -13.06 0.71 -12.24
N GLU A 82 -14.22 0.07 -12.28
CA GLU A 82 -15.52 0.63 -11.84
C GLU A 82 -15.53 0.96 -10.33
N ILE A 83 -14.74 0.22 -9.54
CA ILE A 83 -14.60 0.46 -8.11
C ILE A 83 -13.46 1.44 -7.86
N ARG A 84 -12.33 1.20 -8.53
CA ARG A 84 -11.10 1.97 -8.34
C ARG A 84 -11.23 3.43 -8.80
N GLU A 85 -11.91 3.67 -9.93
CA GLU A 85 -12.15 4.99 -10.51
C GLU A 85 -10.86 5.83 -10.70
N ALA A 86 -9.78 5.20 -11.16
CA ALA A 86 -8.52 5.86 -11.46
C ALA A 86 -7.77 5.13 -12.58
N GLU A 87 -6.86 5.83 -13.23
CA GLU A 87 -6.10 5.33 -14.38
C GLU A 87 -5.29 4.07 -14.04
N PRO A 88 -5.26 3.05 -14.94
CA PRO A 88 -4.60 1.77 -14.68
C PRO A 88 -3.07 1.83 -14.68
N TYR A 89 -2.49 2.98 -15.00
CA TYR A 89 -1.05 3.23 -15.03
C TYR A 89 -0.58 4.22 -13.94
N SER A 90 -1.49 4.63 -13.04
CA SER A 90 -1.19 5.64 -12.03
C SER A 90 -1.38 5.11 -10.62
N TYR A 91 -0.34 5.21 -9.80
CA TYR A 91 -0.53 5.12 -8.36
C TYR A 91 -1.32 6.33 -7.85
N CYS A 92 -2.19 6.10 -6.89
CA CYS A 92 -2.92 7.14 -6.16
C CYS A 92 -2.26 7.39 -4.79
N GLN A 93 -2.65 8.46 -4.11
CA GLN A 93 -2.16 8.73 -2.76
C GLN A 93 -2.63 7.65 -1.80
N PHE A 94 -3.92 7.32 -1.84
CA PHE A 94 -4.51 6.24 -1.04
C PHE A 94 -5.75 5.65 -1.74
N ILE A 95 -6.12 4.46 -1.30
CA ILE A 95 -7.36 3.77 -1.67
C ILE A 95 -8.18 3.65 -0.40
N MET A 96 -9.49 3.89 -0.48
CA MET A 96 -10.41 3.80 0.65
C MET A 96 -10.33 2.42 1.30
N GLY A 97 -10.16 2.39 2.62
CA GLY A 97 -10.06 1.17 3.42
C GLY A 97 -11.39 0.48 3.67
N LYS A 98 -11.33 -0.70 4.32
CA LYS A 98 -12.51 -1.56 4.58
C LYS A 98 -13.62 -0.89 5.36
N ASP A 99 -13.28 0.07 6.22
CA ASP A 99 -14.25 0.76 7.08
C ASP A 99 -14.96 1.93 6.38
N HIS A 100 -14.63 2.20 5.11
CA HIS A 100 -15.26 3.24 4.31
C HIS A 100 -16.30 2.65 3.35
N THR A 101 -17.43 3.35 3.17
CA THR A 101 -18.52 2.92 2.27
C THR A 101 -18.10 2.79 0.80
N ALA A 102 -17.09 3.56 0.37
CA ALA A 102 -16.48 3.47 -0.96
C ALA A 102 -15.17 2.67 -0.94
N TYR A 103 -15.13 1.54 -0.22
CA TYR A 103 -13.96 0.66 -0.15
C TYR A 103 -13.43 0.28 -1.54
N GLY A 104 -12.13 0.41 -1.75
CA GLY A 104 -11.47 0.14 -3.02
C GLY A 104 -11.34 1.34 -3.96
N ARG A 105 -12.03 2.46 -3.68
CA ARG A 105 -11.96 3.67 -4.50
C ARG A 105 -10.65 4.42 -4.28
N ALA A 106 -9.91 4.66 -5.37
CA ALA A 106 -8.66 5.43 -5.36
C ALA A 106 -8.89 6.93 -5.21
N ARG A 107 -7.96 7.61 -4.55
CA ARG A 107 -8.01 9.07 -4.33
C ARG A 107 -6.66 9.71 -4.66
N HIS A 108 -6.74 10.89 -5.25
CA HIS A 108 -5.59 11.71 -5.62
C HIS A 108 -4.58 10.94 -6.49
N PRO A 109 -4.93 10.55 -7.74
CA PRO A 109 -3.98 9.95 -8.69
C PRO A 109 -2.75 10.86 -8.85
N PHE A 110 -1.59 10.25 -9.12
CA PHE A 110 -0.28 10.91 -9.30
C PHE A 110 0.30 11.64 -8.07
N LYS A 111 -0.46 11.90 -7.01
CA LYS A 111 0.02 12.61 -5.82
C LYS A 111 0.64 11.66 -4.79
N THR A 112 1.69 10.93 -5.19
CA THR A 112 2.35 9.95 -4.31
C THR A 112 3.77 9.67 -4.76
N GLY A 113 4.63 9.30 -3.81
CA GLY A 113 5.98 8.78 -4.07
C GLY A 113 6.01 7.27 -4.33
N SER A 114 4.84 6.61 -4.43
CA SER A 114 4.75 5.14 -4.53
C SER A 114 5.50 4.58 -5.75
N GLY A 115 5.50 5.28 -6.89
CA GLY A 115 6.19 4.82 -8.09
C GLY A 115 7.70 4.66 -7.85
N GLY A 116 8.34 5.65 -7.24
CA GLY A 116 9.76 5.59 -6.89
C GLY A 116 10.07 4.49 -5.88
N TRP A 117 9.26 4.39 -4.82
CA TRP A 117 9.41 3.34 -3.81
C TRP A 117 9.13 1.94 -4.37
N SER A 118 8.16 1.79 -5.27
CA SER A 118 7.87 0.51 -5.93
C SER A 118 9.04 0.08 -6.82
N TYR A 119 9.59 1.01 -7.62
CA TYR A 119 10.76 0.76 -8.43
C TYR A 119 11.98 0.36 -7.57
N PHE A 120 12.28 1.15 -6.55
CA PHE A 120 13.41 0.89 -5.63
C PHE A 120 13.25 -0.46 -4.93
N SER A 121 12.06 -0.74 -4.39
CA SER A 121 11.81 -2.00 -3.68
C SER A 121 11.85 -3.21 -4.61
N ALA A 122 11.32 -3.09 -5.82
CA ALA A 122 11.37 -4.16 -6.80
C ALA A 122 12.81 -4.45 -7.24
N THR A 123 13.56 -3.45 -7.67
CA THR A 123 14.94 -3.63 -8.15
C THR A 123 15.84 -4.17 -7.05
N ARG A 124 15.82 -3.56 -5.88
CA ARG A 124 16.76 -3.88 -4.79
C ARG A 124 16.41 -5.15 -4.03
N TYR A 125 15.13 -5.41 -3.79
CA TYR A 125 14.69 -6.49 -2.90
C TYR A 125 14.06 -7.68 -3.64
N MET A 126 13.26 -7.44 -4.69
CA MET A 126 12.64 -8.54 -5.44
C MET A 126 13.61 -9.13 -6.48
N PHE A 127 14.35 -8.28 -7.21
CA PHE A 127 15.32 -8.72 -8.21
C PHE A 127 16.75 -8.86 -7.65
N GLY A 128 17.03 -8.27 -6.49
CA GLY A 128 18.33 -8.37 -5.84
C GLY A 128 19.41 -7.49 -6.47
N ILE A 129 19.08 -6.54 -7.32
CA ILE A 129 20.05 -5.64 -7.97
C ILE A 129 20.47 -4.57 -6.97
N ARG A 130 21.66 -4.73 -6.41
CA ARG A 130 22.21 -3.85 -5.38
C ARG A 130 23.50 -3.22 -5.86
N PRO A 131 23.49 -1.95 -6.28
CA PRO A 131 24.74 -1.26 -6.62
C PRO A 131 25.59 -1.08 -5.35
N ASP A 132 26.87 -1.43 -5.45
CA ASP A 132 27.87 -1.18 -4.42
C ASP A 132 29.12 -0.57 -5.06
N PHE A 133 29.34 0.74 -4.85
CA PHE A 133 30.38 1.59 -5.40
C PHE A 133 30.64 1.39 -6.90
N ASP A 134 31.44 0.40 -7.30
CA ASP A 134 31.89 0.12 -8.67
C ASP A 134 31.43 -1.26 -9.20
N GLU A 135 30.63 -2.00 -8.42
CA GLU A 135 30.11 -3.31 -8.81
C GLU A 135 28.62 -3.47 -8.49
N LEU A 136 28.05 -4.57 -8.93
CA LEU A 136 26.69 -5.01 -8.62
C LEU A 136 26.75 -6.33 -7.87
N ASP A 137 26.09 -6.40 -6.72
CA ASP A 137 25.81 -7.61 -5.96
C ASP A 137 24.55 -8.33 -6.49
#